data_d8180ca6e47adafbda20eb2c512e6550
#
_entry.id   d8180ca6e47adafbda20eb2c512e6550
#
_cell.length_a   1.000
_cell.length_b   1.000
_cell.length_c   1.000
_cell.angle_alpha   90.00
_cell.angle_beta   90.00
_cell.angle_gamma   90.00
#
_symmetry.space_group_name_H-M   'P 1'
#
loop_
_entity.id
_entity.type
_entity.pdbx_description
1 polymer ?
#
loop_
_entity_poly.entity_id
_entity_poly.type
_entity_poly.pdbx_seq_one_letter_code
_entity_poly.pdbx_strand_id
1 'polypeptide(L)'
;MAVHTGASGVVKIGSNVVAEVTAFTLETTADVIESTQLSDTNKTYETSRKSGSVTVECMWDETDSNGQIVLQEATGVTLLLYPEGAESGDYFYTVPAIITGNSLSVTMDDIIRMSISAQINGAITRGTV
;
A
#
# COMPACT_ATOMS: atom_id res chain seq x y z
N MET A 1 -3.15 24.97 -5.24
CA MET A 1 -3.22 23.51 -5.38
C MET A 1 -1.82 22.95 -5.52
N ALA A 2 -1.50 21.95 -4.72
CA ALA A 2 -0.20 21.28 -4.76
C ALA A 2 -0.37 19.91 -5.43
N VAL A 3 0.24 19.75 -6.59
CA VAL A 3 0.19 18.50 -7.35
C VAL A 3 1.62 17.96 -7.45
N HIS A 4 1.81 16.69 -7.14
CA HIS A 4 3.11 16.06 -7.10
C HIS A 4 3.20 14.90 -8.08
N THR A 5 4.40 14.69 -8.62
CA THR A 5 4.68 13.48 -9.39
C THR A 5 5.10 12.36 -8.44
N GLY A 6 4.96 11.12 -8.89
CA GLY A 6 5.38 9.97 -8.11
C GLY A 6 6.89 9.68 -8.15
N ALA A 7 7.67 10.56 -8.76
CA ALA A 7 9.10 10.29 -8.97
C ALA A 7 9.90 10.13 -7.68
N SER A 8 9.46 10.77 -6.61
CA SER A 8 10.12 10.70 -5.29
C SER A 8 9.44 9.76 -4.32
N GLY A 9 8.47 8.98 -4.79
CA GLY A 9 7.74 8.03 -3.95
C GLY A 9 8.66 6.98 -3.34
N VAL A 10 8.39 6.61 -2.09
CA VAL A 10 9.21 5.65 -1.32
C VAL A 10 8.29 4.71 -0.58
N VAL A 11 8.70 3.44 -0.47
CA VAL A 11 8.05 2.44 0.36
C VAL A 11 9.06 1.96 1.40
N LYS A 12 8.65 1.91 2.65
CA LYS A 12 9.50 1.43 3.75
C LYS A 12 8.80 0.33 4.53
N ILE A 13 9.61 -0.54 5.13
CA ILE A 13 9.17 -1.50 6.14
C ILE A 13 9.84 -1.09 7.45
N GLY A 14 9.08 -0.44 8.34
CA GLY A 14 9.68 0.17 9.53
C GLY A 14 10.66 1.27 9.13
N SER A 15 11.93 1.11 9.45
CA SER A 15 12.98 2.06 9.07
C SER A 15 13.73 1.67 7.80
N ASN A 16 13.41 0.52 7.20
CA ASN A 16 14.11 -0.01 6.03
C ASN A 16 13.40 0.34 4.75
N VAL A 17 14.12 0.95 3.80
CA VAL A 17 13.58 1.29 2.49
C VAL A 17 13.55 0.06 1.62
N VAL A 18 12.42 -0.18 0.94
CA VAL A 18 12.34 -1.22 -0.08
C VAL A 18 12.99 -0.67 -1.35
N ALA A 19 14.01 -1.36 -1.84
CA ALA A 19 14.79 -0.90 -2.97
C ALA A 19 14.08 -1.13 -4.30
N GLU A 20 14.41 -0.31 -5.27
CA GLU A 20 14.03 -0.47 -6.68
C GLU A 20 12.52 -0.50 -6.94
N VAL A 21 11.73 0.18 -6.09
CA VAL A 21 10.28 0.29 -6.26
C VAL A 21 9.98 1.17 -7.46
N THR A 22 9.19 0.65 -8.39
CA THR A 22 8.77 1.41 -9.58
C THR A 22 7.37 1.98 -9.44
N ALA A 23 6.51 1.32 -8.64
CA ALA A 23 5.15 1.80 -8.42
C ALA A 23 4.56 1.16 -7.17
N PHE A 24 3.62 1.86 -6.55
CA PHE A 24 2.77 1.24 -5.53
C PHE A 24 1.36 1.81 -5.64
N THR A 25 0.39 1.00 -5.24
CA THR A 25 -1.02 1.38 -5.26
C THR A 25 -1.64 1.01 -3.91
N LEU A 26 -2.31 1.97 -3.31
CA LEU A 26 -3.07 1.77 -2.07
C LEU A 26 -4.54 1.97 -2.39
N GLU A 27 -5.34 0.94 -2.21
CA GLU A 27 -6.78 1.01 -2.39
C GLU A 27 -7.47 0.77 -1.05
N THR A 28 -8.39 1.64 -0.70
CA THR A 28 -9.17 1.50 0.51
C THR A 28 -10.64 1.59 0.19
N THR A 29 -11.45 0.76 0.83
CA THR A 29 -12.90 0.76 0.66
C THR A 29 -13.56 0.74 2.02
N ALA A 30 -14.76 1.32 2.08
CA ALA A 30 -15.60 1.26 3.26
C ALA A 30 -16.96 0.72 2.84
N ASP A 31 -17.41 -0.32 3.51
CA ASP A 31 -18.73 -0.87 3.27
C ASP A 31 -19.78 0.00 3.92
N VAL A 32 -20.94 0.10 3.27
CA VAL A 32 -22.09 0.81 3.82
C VAL A 32 -23.28 -0.13 3.91
N ILE A 33 -24.10 0.09 4.92
CA ILE A 33 -25.32 -0.68 5.15
C ILE A 33 -26.48 0.31 5.02
N GLU A 34 -27.47 -0.06 4.22
CA GLU A 34 -28.66 0.80 4.06
C GLU A 34 -29.48 0.79 5.35
N SER A 35 -29.75 1.96 5.89
CA SER A 35 -30.53 2.14 7.11
C SER A 35 -31.86 2.88 6.84
N THR A 36 -32.28 2.93 5.59
CA THR A 36 -33.50 3.61 5.19
C THR A 36 -34.74 3.02 5.86
N GLN A 37 -35.58 3.85 6.43
CA GLN A 37 -36.85 3.46 7.04
C GLN A 37 -38.01 3.71 6.09
N LEU A 38 -39.15 3.09 6.33
CA LEU A 38 -40.33 3.21 5.48
C LEU A 38 -40.81 4.64 5.34
N SER A 39 -40.63 5.47 6.37
CA SER A 39 -41.03 6.86 6.36
C SER A 39 -40.06 7.80 5.65
N ASP A 40 -38.90 7.30 5.25
CA ASP A 40 -37.87 8.12 4.62
C ASP A 40 -38.16 8.33 3.15
N THR A 41 -37.94 9.56 2.67
CA THR A 41 -38.04 9.89 1.25
C THR A 41 -36.71 9.71 0.54
N ASN A 42 -35.59 9.75 1.30
CA ASN A 42 -34.23 9.54 0.78
C ASN A 42 -33.61 8.33 1.43
N LYS A 43 -32.72 7.66 0.69
CA LYS A 43 -31.96 6.53 1.25
C LYS A 43 -30.90 7.04 2.19
N THR A 44 -30.76 6.35 3.33
CA THR A 44 -29.69 6.61 4.31
C THR A 44 -28.84 5.38 4.49
N TYR A 45 -27.56 5.60 4.83
CA TYR A 45 -26.58 4.52 4.95
C TYR A 45 -25.75 4.70 6.20
N GLU A 46 -25.41 3.59 6.81
CA GLU A 46 -24.45 3.55 7.92
C GLU A 46 -23.13 2.94 7.42
N THR A 47 -22.01 3.48 7.90
CA THR A 47 -20.71 2.91 7.54
C THR A 47 -20.48 1.62 8.30
N SER A 48 -19.96 0.63 7.59
CA SER A 48 -19.55 -0.63 8.17
C SER A 48 -18.02 -0.66 8.27
N ARG A 49 -17.43 -1.82 8.01
CA ARG A 49 -15.99 -2.01 8.16
C ARG A 49 -15.23 -1.46 6.97
N LYS A 50 -14.02 -0.98 7.24
CA LYS A 50 -13.09 -0.56 6.20
C LYS A 50 -12.18 -1.73 5.84
N SER A 51 -11.82 -1.79 4.57
CA SER A 51 -10.87 -2.79 4.09
C SER A 51 -10.05 -2.16 2.98
N GLY A 52 -9.01 -2.86 2.57
CA GLY A 52 -8.20 -2.36 1.48
C GLY A 52 -7.07 -3.31 1.14
N SER A 53 -6.33 -2.93 0.11
CA SER A 53 -5.19 -3.69 -0.37
C SER A 53 -4.09 -2.76 -0.84
N VAL A 54 -2.87 -3.29 -0.84
CA VAL A 54 -1.68 -2.58 -1.33
C VAL A 54 -1.00 -3.47 -2.36
N THR A 55 -0.60 -2.87 -3.47
CA THR A 55 0.23 -3.54 -4.47
C THR A 55 1.51 -2.75 -4.65
N VAL A 56 2.66 -3.41 -4.54
CA VAL A 56 3.97 -2.79 -4.74
C VAL A 56 4.65 -3.48 -5.91
N GLU A 57 5.11 -2.70 -6.86
CA GLU A 57 5.86 -3.20 -8.00
C GLU A 57 7.29 -2.70 -7.91
N CYS A 58 8.24 -3.60 -8.08
CA CYS A 58 9.65 -3.27 -8.00
C CYS A 58 10.47 -4.10 -8.99
N MET A 59 11.69 -3.62 -9.27
CA MET A 59 12.68 -4.40 -9.98
C MET A 59 13.39 -5.30 -8.97
N TRP A 60 13.68 -6.53 -9.38
CA TRP A 60 14.27 -7.52 -8.50
C TRP A 60 15.66 -7.08 -8.01
N ASP A 61 15.84 -7.10 -6.69
CA ASP A 61 17.12 -6.82 -6.06
C ASP A 61 17.34 -7.80 -4.91
N GLU A 62 18.13 -8.81 -5.13
CA GLU A 62 18.42 -9.87 -4.16
C GLU A 62 19.25 -9.40 -2.98
N THR A 63 19.93 -8.25 -3.13
CA THR A 63 20.76 -7.69 -2.05
C THR A 63 19.95 -6.90 -1.02
N ASP A 64 18.69 -6.62 -1.31
CA ASP A 64 17.79 -5.88 -0.42
C ASP A 64 17.16 -6.82 0.61
N SER A 65 17.99 -7.32 1.53
CA SER A 65 17.58 -8.35 2.49
C SER A 65 16.59 -7.84 3.53
N ASN A 66 16.55 -6.53 3.79
CA ASN A 66 15.63 -5.93 4.76
C ASN A 66 14.39 -5.31 4.11
N GLY A 67 14.33 -5.32 2.80
CA GLY A 67 13.22 -4.78 2.02
C GLY A 67 12.50 -5.86 1.23
N GLN A 68 12.87 -6.04 -0.04
CA GLN A 68 12.16 -6.96 -0.95
C GLN A 68 12.12 -8.40 -0.44
N ILE A 69 13.19 -8.89 0.14
CA ILE A 69 13.29 -10.29 0.55
C ILE A 69 12.38 -10.59 1.75
N VAL A 70 12.09 -9.60 2.57
CA VAL A 70 11.18 -9.75 3.72
C VAL A 70 9.72 -9.89 3.26
N LEU A 71 9.38 -9.36 2.08
CA LEU A 71 8.00 -9.33 1.59
C LEU A 71 7.61 -10.69 0.96
N GLN A 72 7.42 -11.68 1.81
CA GLN A 72 6.99 -13.02 1.39
C GLN A 72 5.54 -13.26 1.82
N GLU A 73 4.87 -14.19 1.13
CA GLU A 73 3.48 -14.51 1.44
C GLU A 73 3.31 -14.98 2.89
N ALA A 74 2.18 -14.64 3.46
CA ALA A 74 1.82 -14.93 4.85
C ALA A 74 2.65 -14.16 5.89
N THR A 75 3.44 -13.17 5.47
CA THR A 75 4.22 -12.33 6.38
C THR A 75 3.43 -11.08 6.74
N GLY A 76 3.30 -10.81 8.05
CA GLY A 76 2.70 -9.57 8.52
C GLY A 76 3.75 -8.47 8.60
N VAL A 77 3.49 -7.34 7.97
CA VAL A 77 4.41 -6.19 7.94
C VAL A 77 3.64 -4.89 8.11
N THR A 78 4.34 -3.86 8.56
CA THR A 78 3.82 -2.50 8.55
C THR A 78 4.51 -1.74 7.44
N LEU A 79 3.75 -1.34 6.44
CA LEU A 79 4.26 -0.61 5.30
C LEU A 79 4.11 0.88 5.52
N LEU A 80 5.15 1.62 5.23
CA LEU A 80 5.13 3.08 5.23
C LEU A 80 5.20 3.55 3.79
N LEU A 81 4.13 4.17 3.33
CA LEU A 81 4.00 4.59 1.93
C LEU A 81 4.15 6.11 1.86
N TYR A 82 5.15 6.57 1.13
CA TYR A 82 5.48 7.97 0.97
C TYR A 82 5.22 8.40 -0.49
N PRO A 83 4.01 8.88 -0.82
CA PRO A 83 3.70 9.21 -2.21
C PRO A 83 4.49 10.40 -2.76
N GLU A 84 4.86 11.34 -1.91
CA GLU A 84 5.59 12.56 -2.31
C GLU A 84 7.10 12.45 -2.08
N GLY A 85 7.54 11.49 -1.27
CA GLY A 85 8.90 11.36 -0.80
C GLY A 85 8.98 11.39 0.71
N ALA A 86 10.18 11.33 1.26
CA ALA A 86 10.42 11.24 2.70
C ALA A 86 11.09 12.51 3.27
N GLU A 87 10.75 13.66 2.72
CA GLU A 87 11.25 14.95 3.21
C GLU A 87 10.35 15.52 4.30
N SER A 88 10.88 16.43 5.09
CA SER A 88 10.13 17.05 6.18
C SER A 88 8.89 17.77 5.65
N GLY A 89 7.74 17.47 6.24
CA GLY A 89 6.46 18.03 5.83
C GLY A 89 5.67 17.15 4.87
N ASP A 90 6.29 16.13 4.29
CA ASP A 90 5.59 15.22 3.38
C ASP A 90 4.67 14.28 4.14
N TYR A 91 3.53 13.95 3.53
CA TYR A 91 2.60 13.01 4.11
C TYR A 91 3.02 11.57 3.83
N PHE A 92 2.71 10.69 4.76
CA PHE A 92 2.90 9.27 4.57
C PHE A 92 1.76 8.49 5.21
N TYR A 93 1.59 7.26 4.74
CA TYR A 93 0.57 6.34 5.26
C TYR A 93 1.25 5.19 5.97
N THR A 94 0.80 4.89 7.18
CA THR A 94 1.22 3.70 7.93
C THR A 94 0.14 2.64 7.73
N VAL A 95 0.50 1.54 7.09
CA VAL A 95 -0.43 0.50 6.67
C VAL A 95 0.00 -0.83 7.25
N PRO A 96 -0.70 -1.35 8.28
CA PRO A 96 -0.47 -2.73 8.69
C PRO A 96 -1.07 -3.67 7.67
N ALA A 97 -0.27 -4.63 7.19
CA ALA A 97 -0.69 -5.50 6.10
C ALA A 97 -0.12 -6.90 6.25
N ILE A 98 -0.80 -7.85 5.61
CA ILE A 98 -0.32 -9.22 5.48
C ILE A 98 -0.08 -9.45 3.99
N ILE A 99 1.10 -9.92 3.64
CA ILE A 99 1.46 -10.20 2.26
C ILE A 99 0.66 -11.43 1.79
N THR A 100 -0.17 -11.25 0.78
CA THR A 100 -1.03 -12.31 0.26
C THR A 100 -0.48 -12.94 -1.01
N GLY A 101 0.39 -12.24 -1.73
CA GLY A 101 0.94 -12.77 -2.95
C GLY A 101 2.24 -12.09 -3.33
N ASN A 102 3.08 -12.84 -4.01
CA ASN A 102 4.36 -12.36 -4.51
C ASN A 102 4.57 -13.00 -5.88
N SER A 103 4.63 -12.17 -6.91
CA SER A 103 4.76 -12.63 -8.29
C SER A 103 6.10 -12.15 -8.84
N LEU A 104 6.90 -13.10 -9.32
CA LEU A 104 8.19 -12.81 -9.92
C LEU A 104 8.11 -13.10 -11.42
N SER A 105 8.44 -12.11 -12.23
CA SER A 105 8.40 -12.21 -13.69
C SER A 105 9.79 -12.10 -14.26
N VAL A 106 10.22 -13.13 -15.00
CA VAL A 106 11.53 -13.21 -15.63
C VAL A 106 11.35 -13.37 -17.14
N THR A 107 11.88 -12.41 -17.89
CA THR A 107 11.83 -12.43 -19.34
C THR A 107 13.26 -12.25 -19.89
N MET A 108 13.62 -12.98 -20.93
CA MET A 108 15.01 -13.07 -21.42
C MET A 108 15.61 -11.70 -21.76
N ASP A 109 14.86 -10.82 -22.38
CA ASP A 109 15.36 -9.54 -22.86
C ASP A 109 14.89 -8.36 -22.01
N ASP A 110 14.47 -8.58 -20.75
CA ASP A 110 13.93 -7.55 -19.89
C ASP A 110 14.47 -7.68 -18.47
N ILE A 111 14.26 -6.64 -17.69
CA ILE A 111 14.60 -6.60 -16.26
C ILE A 111 13.66 -7.52 -15.50
N ILE A 112 14.20 -8.23 -14.52
CA ILE A 112 13.38 -9.06 -13.63
C ILE A 112 12.53 -8.15 -12.75
N ARG A 113 11.23 -8.40 -12.74
CA ARG A 113 10.26 -7.58 -11.99
C ARG A 113 9.53 -8.43 -10.97
N MET A 114 9.19 -7.78 -9.85
CA MET A 114 8.44 -8.43 -8.78
C MET A 114 7.23 -7.57 -8.43
N SER A 115 6.07 -8.23 -8.30
CA SER A 115 4.83 -7.59 -7.86
C SER A 115 4.39 -8.24 -6.56
N ILE A 116 4.15 -7.41 -5.55
CA ILE A 116 3.78 -7.87 -4.21
C ILE A 116 2.39 -7.34 -3.91
N SER A 117 1.49 -8.24 -3.52
CA SER A 117 0.14 -7.90 -3.11
C SER A 117 -0.02 -8.13 -1.62
N ALA A 118 -0.68 -7.21 -0.94
CA ALA A 118 -0.91 -7.29 0.49
C ALA A 118 -2.35 -6.91 0.82
N GLN A 119 -2.90 -7.58 1.81
CA GLN A 119 -4.22 -7.25 2.36
C GLN A 119 -4.02 -6.41 3.61
N ILE A 120 -4.73 -5.30 3.71
CA ILE A 120 -4.66 -4.43 4.88
C ILE A 120 -5.26 -5.14 6.09
N ASN A 121 -4.52 -5.15 7.19
CA ASN A 121 -4.90 -5.84 8.42
C ASN A 121 -4.86 -4.86 9.59
N GLY A 122 -5.80 -3.93 9.61
CA GLY A 122 -5.90 -2.96 10.69
C GLY A 122 -6.19 -1.57 10.20
N ALA A 123 -5.99 -0.59 11.07
CA ALA A 123 -6.26 0.80 10.77
C ALA A 123 -5.09 1.44 10.02
N ILE A 124 -5.42 2.20 8.99
CA ILE A 124 -4.44 3.00 8.25
C ILE A 124 -4.36 4.36 8.93
N THR A 125 -3.14 4.80 9.22
CA THR A 125 -2.92 6.13 9.78
C THR A 125 -2.12 6.98 8.80
N ARG A 126 -2.40 8.27 8.79
CA ARG A 126 -1.68 9.22 7.96
C ARG A 126 -0.93 10.19 8.88
N GLY A 127 0.32 10.44 8.54
CA GLY A 127 1.16 11.34 9.30
C GLY A 127 2.00 12.21 8.39
N THR A 128 2.86 13.03 9.00
CA THR A 128 3.83 13.85 8.29
C THR A 128 5.23 13.50 8.76
N VAL A 129 6.17 13.57 7.82
CA VAL A 129 7.58 13.34 8.12
C VAL A 129 8.17 14.46 8.98
#